data_a100499b783fc24401182268fbabcb42
#
_entry.id   a100499b783fc24401182268fbabcb42
#
_cell.length_a   1.000
_cell.length_b   1.000
_cell.length_c   1.000
_cell.angle_alpha   90.00
_cell.angle_beta   90.00
_cell.angle_gamma   90.00
#
_symmetry.space_group_name_H-M   'P 1'
#
loop_
_entity.id
_entity.type
_entity.pdbx_description
1 polymer ?
#
loop_
_entity_poly.entity_id
_entity_poly.type
_entity_poly.pdbx_seq_one_letter_code
_entity_poly.pdbx_strand_id
1 'polypeptide(L)'
;MSKGTIHRGRTLGRLRVRRAVTDPEHPRQRSTKGERTRERIIDAAGELFSRSGYRAVSLRDIAAHAGLTHAGVLHHFPNKEATLIHVLSRRDAIDAPLVLDVGPNHGALIDNLVRIVERNTRTPGLVSLYVNLSAEATDPAHPAHDYFFARYRILREHLVPTFAVLLEGRPNPTPEVAAQQFIALQDGLQVQWLLEPGAIDMRAAVVSFLRTLGITTSDPLPPPDERPG
;
A
#
# COMPACT_ATOMS: atom_id res chain seq x y z
N MET A 1 -31.20 41.88 -6.43
CA MET A 1 -29.99 41.86 -7.25
C MET A 1 -28.81 41.66 -6.31
N SER A 2 -28.31 40.43 -6.18
CA SER A 2 -27.08 40.14 -5.46
C SER A 2 -26.32 39.05 -6.21
N LYS A 3 -25.12 39.41 -6.67
CA LYS A 3 -24.27 38.55 -7.50
C LYS A 3 -23.48 37.59 -6.60
N GLY A 4 -23.78 36.32 -6.69
CA GLY A 4 -22.98 35.25 -6.05
C GLY A 4 -21.68 35.01 -6.81
N THR A 5 -20.57 35.19 -6.12
CA THR A 5 -19.22 34.90 -6.61
C THR A 5 -18.99 33.39 -6.60
N ILE A 6 -18.83 32.80 -7.78
CA ILE A 6 -18.48 31.40 -7.95
C ILE A 6 -16.97 31.24 -7.70
N HIS A 7 -16.60 30.55 -6.63
CA HIS A 7 -15.22 30.11 -6.39
C HIS A 7 -14.88 29.00 -7.40
N ARG A 8 -13.94 29.30 -8.29
CA ARG A 8 -13.35 28.33 -9.22
C ARG A 8 -12.55 27.29 -8.43
N GLY A 9 -13.05 26.04 -8.45
CA GLY A 9 -12.35 24.88 -7.90
C GLY A 9 -10.99 24.68 -8.59
N ARG A 10 -9.97 24.54 -7.77
CA ARG A 10 -8.64 24.10 -8.20
C ARG A 10 -8.77 22.70 -8.78
N THR A 11 -8.46 22.58 -10.06
CA THR A 11 -8.35 21.30 -10.79
C THR A 11 -7.20 20.50 -10.18
N LEU A 12 -7.52 19.50 -9.35
CA LEU A 12 -6.56 18.49 -8.89
C LEU A 12 -6.03 17.74 -10.11
N GLY A 13 -4.74 17.87 -10.35
CA GLY A 13 -4.06 17.18 -11.43
C GLY A 13 -4.32 15.67 -11.32
N ARG A 14 -4.94 15.12 -12.37
CA ARG A 14 -5.08 13.67 -12.54
C ARG A 14 -3.67 13.08 -12.52
N LEU A 15 -3.34 12.27 -11.48
CA LEU A 15 -2.23 11.34 -11.54
C LEU A 15 -2.50 10.41 -12.74
N ARG A 16 -1.91 10.72 -13.89
CA ARG A 16 -1.88 9.81 -15.03
C ARG A 16 -0.95 8.67 -14.66
N VAL A 17 -1.52 7.57 -14.16
CA VAL A 17 -0.85 6.27 -14.23
C VAL A 17 -0.70 5.97 -15.72
N ARG A 18 0.50 6.19 -16.26
CA ARG A 18 0.82 5.77 -17.64
C ARG A 18 0.74 4.25 -17.67
N ARG A 19 -0.23 3.75 -18.42
CA ARG A 19 -0.33 2.36 -18.82
C ARG A 19 0.99 1.98 -19.48
N ALA A 20 1.84 1.23 -18.80
CA ALA A 20 2.98 0.58 -19.41
C ALA A 20 2.43 -0.58 -20.26
N VAL A 21 2.18 -0.33 -21.53
CA VAL A 21 1.99 -1.39 -22.52
C VAL A 21 3.34 -2.08 -22.61
N THR A 22 3.42 -3.32 -22.14
CA THR A 22 4.59 -4.18 -22.32
C THR A 22 4.66 -4.61 -23.78
N ASP A 23 5.39 -3.84 -24.58
CA ASP A 23 5.86 -4.24 -25.89
C ASP A 23 7.08 -5.15 -25.67
N PRO A 24 7.10 -6.41 -26.14
CA PRO A 24 8.16 -7.37 -25.82
C PRO A 24 9.51 -7.07 -26.49
N GLU A 25 9.64 -6.03 -27.30
CA GLU A 25 10.86 -5.72 -28.06
C GLU A 25 11.57 -4.41 -27.66
N HIS A 26 11.21 -3.74 -26.57
CA HIS A 26 11.99 -2.59 -26.13
C HIS A 26 13.16 -3.04 -25.26
N PRO A 27 14.42 -2.75 -25.66
CA PRO A 27 15.59 -3.01 -24.83
C PRO A 27 15.41 -2.24 -23.51
N ARG A 28 15.58 -2.94 -22.36
CA ARG A 28 15.54 -2.34 -21.03
C ARG A 28 16.38 -1.07 -21.04
N GLN A 29 15.73 0.08 -21.04
CA GLN A 29 16.40 1.38 -20.99
C GLN A 29 17.32 1.37 -19.78
N ARG A 30 18.65 1.51 -20.01
CA ARG A 30 19.64 1.56 -18.92
C ARG A 30 19.29 2.77 -18.06
N SER A 31 18.91 2.50 -16.80
CA SER A 31 18.62 3.57 -15.83
C SER A 31 19.77 4.57 -15.78
N THR A 32 19.44 5.86 -15.84
CA THR A 32 20.43 6.94 -15.78
C THR A 32 21.17 6.93 -14.44
N LYS A 33 22.34 7.57 -14.37
CA LYS A 33 23.07 7.74 -13.09
C LYS A 33 22.19 8.43 -12.04
N GLY A 34 21.37 9.40 -12.43
CA GLY A 34 20.45 10.12 -11.56
C GLY A 34 19.35 9.21 -10.99
N GLU A 35 18.74 8.37 -11.85
CA GLU A 35 17.73 7.41 -11.42
C GLU A 35 18.29 6.38 -10.43
N ARG A 36 19.48 5.82 -10.69
CA ARG A 36 20.16 4.91 -9.75
C ARG A 36 20.45 5.58 -8.42
N THR A 37 20.86 6.84 -8.42
CA THR A 37 21.10 7.59 -7.17
C THR A 37 19.81 7.82 -6.42
N ARG A 38 18.72 8.17 -7.12
CA ARG A 38 17.39 8.34 -6.54
C ARG A 38 16.89 7.04 -5.88
N GLU A 39 17.02 5.90 -6.55
CA GLU A 39 16.65 4.59 -6.00
C GLU A 39 17.47 4.27 -4.72
N ARG A 40 18.78 4.50 -4.74
CA ARG A 40 19.63 4.32 -3.54
C ARG A 40 19.16 5.15 -2.35
N ILE A 41 18.72 6.38 -2.58
CA ILE A 41 18.19 7.25 -1.52
C ILE A 41 16.86 6.68 -0.98
N ILE A 42 15.98 6.19 -1.86
CA ILE A 42 14.71 5.59 -1.46
C ILE A 42 14.94 4.29 -0.68
N ASP A 43 15.91 3.45 -1.11
CA ASP A 43 16.29 2.23 -0.38
C ASP A 43 16.79 2.56 1.03
N ALA A 44 17.76 3.47 1.13
CA ALA A 44 18.34 3.90 2.39
C ALA A 44 17.28 4.50 3.33
N ALA A 45 16.38 5.33 2.80
CA ALA A 45 15.29 5.91 3.57
C ALA A 45 14.30 4.84 4.04
N GLY A 46 13.91 3.90 3.17
CA GLY A 46 13.02 2.79 3.50
C GLY A 46 13.56 1.91 4.63
N GLU A 47 14.85 1.55 4.58
CA GLU A 47 15.53 0.79 5.63
C GLU A 47 15.55 1.54 6.95
N LEU A 48 15.95 2.81 6.95
CA LEU A 48 16.05 3.63 8.16
C LEU A 48 14.67 3.89 8.77
N PHE A 49 13.66 4.25 7.95
CA PHE A 49 12.30 4.47 8.44
C PHE A 49 11.68 3.19 9.02
N SER A 50 11.96 2.04 8.42
CA SER A 50 11.46 0.75 8.89
C SER A 50 12.11 0.31 10.21
N ARG A 51 13.38 0.68 10.44
CA ARG A 51 14.11 0.32 11.68
C ARG A 51 13.86 1.27 12.83
N SER A 52 13.85 2.57 12.55
CA SER A 52 13.93 3.62 13.57
C SER A 52 12.67 4.49 13.63
N GLY A 53 11.71 4.27 12.71
CA GLY A 53 10.53 5.11 12.55
C GLY A 53 10.83 6.41 11.81
N TYR A 54 9.77 7.00 11.23
CA TYR A 54 9.91 8.21 10.42
C TYR A 54 10.49 9.39 11.23
N ARG A 55 10.02 9.61 12.47
CA ARG A 55 10.37 10.80 13.26
C ARG A 55 11.85 10.87 13.63
N ALA A 56 12.46 9.72 13.97
CA ALA A 56 13.83 9.63 14.45
C ALA A 56 14.90 9.80 13.36
N VAL A 57 14.56 9.65 12.08
CA VAL A 57 15.52 9.69 10.97
C VAL A 57 15.56 11.08 10.35
N SER A 58 16.78 11.59 10.08
CA SER A 58 17.00 12.84 9.35
C SER A 58 17.47 12.60 7.91
N LEU A 59 17.39 13.64 7.04
CA LEU A 59 17.99 13.57 5.69
C LEU A 59 19.51 13.36 5.72
N ARG A 60 20.19 13.78 6.78
CA ARG A 60 21.63 13.53 6.95
C ARG A 60 21.92 12.05 7.21
N ASP A 61 21.08 11.39 8.01
CA ASP A 61 21.19 9.95 8.25
C ASP A 61 20.95 9.16 6.95
N ILE A 62 19.93 9.56 6.17
CA ILE A 62 19.66 8.98 4.86
C ILE A 62 20.84 9.18 3.92
N ALA A 63 21.44 10.38 3.88
CA ALA A 63 22.60 10.67 3.05
C ALA A 63 23.79 9.79 3.43
N ALA A 64 24.11 9.70 4.72
CA ALA A 64 25.19 8.88 5.24
C ALA A 64 24.97 7.39 4.89
N HIS A 65 23.76 6.88 5.10
CA HIS A 65 23.39 5.49 4.80
C HIS A 65 23.47 5.18 3.30
N ALA A 66 23.05 6.14 2.45
CA ALA A 66 23.14 6.02 0.99
C ALA A 66 24.57 6.24 0.43
N GLY A 67 25.57 6.57 1.26
CA GLY A 67 26.91 6.92 0.80
C GLY A 67 26.95 8.19 -0.06
N LEU A 68 26.15 9.21 0.33
CA LEU A 68 26.01 10.48 -0.35
C LEU A 68 26.26 11.65 0.60
N THR A 69 26.51 12.85 0.04
CA THR A 69 26.47 14.08 0.81
C THR A 69 25.02 14.53 1.06
N HIS A 70 24.76 15.27 2.10
CA HIS A 70 23.45 15.89 2.36
C HIS A 70 22.96 16.74 1.18
N ALA A 71 23.84 17.52 0.54
CA ALA A 71 23.54 18.28 -0.66
C ALA A 71 23.16 17.37 -1.85
N GLY A 72 23.83 16.21 -1.97
CA GLY A 72 23.50 15.20 -2.98
C GLY A 72 22.09 14.63 -2.81
N VAL A 73 21.62 14.42 -1.57
CA VAL A 73 20.24 13.98 -1.30
C VAL A 73 19.25 15.11 -1.62
N LEU A 74 19.53 16.36 -1.20
CA LEU A 74 18.67 17.52 -1.46
C LEU A 74 18.49 17.80 -2.96
N HIS A 75 19.45 17.44 -3.79
CA HIS A 75 19.32 17.52 -5.26
C HIS A 75 18.21 16.61 -5.80
N HIS A 76 17.95 15.49 -5.16
CA HIS A 76 16.92 14.51 -5.58
C HIS A 76 15.61 14.64 -4.82
N PHE A 77 15.68 15.03 -3.54
CA PHE A 77 14.54 15.14 -2.63
C PHE A 77 14.66 16.43 -1.81
N PRO A 78 13.73 17.38 -1.97
CA PRO A 78 13.83 18.71 -1.34
C PRO A 78 13.71 18.64 0.19
N ASN A 79 13.08 17.60 0.74
CA ASN A 79 12.87 17.42 2.17
C ASN A 79 12.64 15.93 2.52
N LYS A 80 12.54 15.64 3.81
CA LYS A 80 12.30 14.29 4.33
C LYS A 80 10.92 13.76 3.95
N GLU A 81 9.92 14.63 3.92
CA GLU A 81 8.53 14.33 3.55
C GLU A 81 8.44 13.80 2.10
N ALA A 82 9.11 14.47 1.17
CA ALA A 82 9.17 14.00 -0.21
C ALA A 82 9.82 12.62 -0.32
N THR A 83 10.87 12.36 0.47
CA THR A 83 11.52 11.04 0.52
C THR A 83 10.56 9.99 1.07
N LEU A 84 9.81 10.30 2.14
CA LEU A 84 8.81 9.40 2.72
C LEU A 84 7.74 9.00 1.69
N ILE A 85 7.14 9.98 1.02
CA ILE A 85 6.10 9.72 0.02
C ILE A 85 6.61 8.81 -1.10
N HIS A 86 7.89 8.96 -1.50
CA HIS A 86 8.47 8.08 -2.51
C HIS A 86 8.72 6.66 -2.00
N VAL A 87 9.13 6.49 -0.74
CA VAL A 87 9.25 5.17 -0.10
C VAL A 87 7.89 4.46 -0.09
N LEU A 88 6.83 5.15 0.35
CA LEU A 88 5.47 4.59 0.39
C LEU A 88 4.95 4.26 -1.01
N SER A 89 5.06 5.20 -1.94
CA SER A 89 4.58 5.02 -3.32
C SER A 89 5.32 3.89 -4.07
N ARG A 90 6.63 3.72 -3.82
CA ARG A 90 7.40 2.62 -4.42
C ARG A 90 6.88 1.26 -3.94
N ARG A 91 6.56 1.14 -2.66
CA ARG A 91 5.96 -0.07 -2.14
C ARG A 91 4.63 -0.39 -2.80
N ASP A 92 3.74 0.61 -2.89
CA ASP A 92 2.46 0.41 -3.55
C ASP A 92 2.61 0.07 -5.04
N ALA A 93 3.63 0.63 -5.72
CA ALA A 93 3.94 0.30 -7.11
C ALA A 93 4.34 -1.18 -7.30
N ILE A 94 4.95 -1.81 -6.29
CA ILE A 94 5.26 -3.25 -6.31
C ILE A 94 3.97 -4.09 -6.23
N ASP A 95 2.97 -3.62 -5.50
CA ASP A 95 1.69 -4.31 -5.33
C ASP A 95 0.67 -3.97 -6.42
N ALA A 96 0.83 -2.82 -7.07
CA ALA A 96 -0.10 -2.30 -8.07
C ALA A 96 -0.45 -3.32 -9.19
N PRO A 97 0.49 -4.07 -9.79
CA PRO A 97 0.13 -5.07 -10.80
C PRO A 97 -0.78 -6.18 -10.26
N LEU A 98 -0.61 -6.55 -9.00
CA LEU A 98 -1.44 -7.57 -8.36
C LEU A 98 -2.87 -7.09 -8.08
N VAL A 99 -3.07 -5.78 -7.96
CA VAL A 99 -4.35 -5.16 -7.63
C VAL A 99 -5.04 -4.57 -8.87
N LEU A 100 -4.26 -3.92 -9.75
CA LEU A 100 -4.80 -3.13 -10.86
C LEU A 100 -4.87 -3.87 -12.19
N ASP A 101 -4.01 -4.87 -12.42
CA ASP A 101 -3.86 -5.52 -13.73
C ASP A 101 -4.63 -6.86 -13.85
N VAL A 102 -5.46 -7.21 -12.87
CA VAL A 102 -6.23 -8.48 -12.87
C VAL A 102 -7.44 -8.46 -13.82
N GLY A 103 -7.78 -7.32 -14.41
CA GLY A 103 -8.93 -7.18 -15.31
C GLY A 103 -10.25 -7.58 -14.65
N PRO A 104 -11.16 -8.25 -15.35
CA PRO A 104 -12.46 -8.67 -14.82
C PRO A 104 -12.40 -9.92 -13.92
N ASN A 105 -11.20 -10.46 -13.61
CA ASN A 105 -11.08 -11.64 -12.78
C ASN A 105 -11.06 -11.28 -11.28
N HIS A 106 -12.25 -11.10 -10.72
CA HIS A 106 -12.45 -10.72 -9.33
C HIS A 106 -11.91 -11.76 -8.32
N GLY A 107 -11.94 -13.05 -8.66
CA GLY A 107 -11.35 -14.12 -7.85
C GLY A 107 -9.82 -13.97 -7.76
N ALA A 108 -9.16 -13.69 -8.90
CA ALA A 108 -7.72 -13.46 -8.92
C ALA A 108 -7.30 -12.23 -8.10
N LEU A 109 -8.12 -11.17 -8.07
CA LEU A 109 -7.86 -10.02 -7.20
C LEU A 109 -7.84 -10.43 -5.73
N ILE A 110 -8.83 -11.20 -5.28
CA ILE A 110 -8.91 -11.69 -3.89
C ILE A 110 -7.69 -12.58 -3.56
N ASP A 111 -7.33 -13.50 -4.45
CA ASP A 111 -6.14 -14.36 -4.26
C ASP A 111 -4.85 -13.52 -4.16
N ASN A 112 -4.69 -12.51 -4.99
CA ASN A 112 -3.54 -11.62 -4.95
C ASN A 112 -3.49 -10.81 -3.65
N LEU A 113 -4.64 -10.35 -3.15
CA LEU A 113 -4.71 -9.65 -1.86
C LEU A 113 -4.30 -10.57 -0.70
N VAL A 114 -4.72 -11.84 -0.71
CA VAL A 114 -4.26 -12.82 0.29
C VAL A 114 -2.74 -13.05 0.20
N ARG A 115 -2.17 -13.14 -1.00
CA ARG A 115 -0.71 -13.23 -1.20
C ARG A 115 0.04 -11.99 -0.69
N ILE A 116 -0.54 -10.80 -0.86
CA ILE A 116 0.03 -9.55 -0.31
C ILE A 116 0.09 -9.62 1.22
N VAL A 117 -0.97 -10.12 1.87
CA VAL A 117 -0.99 -10.33 3.32
C VAL A 117 0.14 -11.25 3.76
N GLU A 118 0.31 -12.40 3.11
CA GLU A 118 1.39 -13.34 3.40
C GLU A 118 2.78 -12.71 3.18
N ARG A 119 2.98 -11.99 2.08
CA ARG A 119 4.25 -11.30 1.82
C ARG A 119 4.59 -10.25 2.88
N ASN A 120 3.59 -9.59 3.44
CA ASN A 120 3.78 -8.58 4.49
C ASN A 120 4.46 -9.16 5.72
N THR A 121 4.25 -10.44 6.05
CA THR A 121 4.94 -11.10 7.18
C THR A 121 6.46 -11.16 7.02
N ARG A 122 6.96 -11.00 5.79
CA ARG A 122 8.41 -11.00 5.49
C ARG A 122 9.06 -9.63 5.62
N THR A 123 8.28 -8.58 5.84
CA THR A 123 8.75 -7.19 5.91
C THR A 123 8.17 -6.43 7.11
N PRO A 124 8.40 -6.90 8.37
CA PRO A 124 7.75 -6.35 9.55
C PRO A 124 8.02 -4.86 9.77
N GLY A 125 9.24 -4.40 9.51
CA GLY A 125 9.60 -2.99 9.65
C GLY A 125 8.79 -2.08 8.69
N LEU A 126 8.52 -2.56 7.48
CA LEU A 126 7.73 -1.82 6.52
C LEU A 126 6.23 -1.83 6.88
N VAL A 127 5.71 -2.94 7.39
CA VAL A 127 4.34 -3.02 7.93
C VAL A 127 4.19 -2.07 9.11
N SER A 128 5.16 -2.06 10.04
CA SER A 128 5.18 -1.12 11.17
C SER A 128 5.17 0.34 10.72
N LEU A 129 5.96 0.67 9.69
CA LEU A 129 5.96 2.02 9.12
C LEU A 129 4.57 2.42 8.61
N TYR A 130 3.89 1.54 7.87
CA TYR A 130 2.54 1.81 7.35
C TYR A 130 1.50 1.93 8.47
N VAL A 131 1.50 1.03 9.45
CA VAL A 131 0.58 1.05 10.59
C VAL A 131 0.70 2.38 11.37
N ASN A 132 1.93 2.77 11.73
CA ASN A 132 2.14 3.99 12.49
C ASN A 132 1.76 5.24 11.67
N LEU A 133 2.20 5.32 10.42
CA LEU A 133 1.92 6.47 9.58
C LEU A 133 0.45 6.59 9.19
N SER A 134 -0.28 5.49 8.97
CA SER A 134 -1.71 5.56 8.66
C SER A 134 -2.50 6.18 9.80
N ALA A 135 -2.14 5.86 11.05
CA ALA A 135 -2.75 6.45 12.24
C ALA A 135 -2.37 7.94 12.40
N GLU A 136 -1.08 8.30 12.24
CA GLU A 136 -0.62 9.70 12.32
C GLU A 136 -1.22 10.55 11.19
N ALA A 137 -1.38 10.00 9.99
CA ALA A 137 -1.93 10.67 8.81
C ALA A 137 -3.45 10.95 8.88
N THR A 138 -4.13 10.56 9.95
CA THR A 138 -5.49 11.02 10.23
C THR A 138 -5.54 12.52 10.52
N ASP A 139 -4.40 13.11 10.95
CA ASP A 139 -4.24 14.56 11.04
C ASP A 139 -4.05 15.13 9.61
N PRO A 140 -4.92 16.06 9.16
CA PRO A 140 -4.79 16.71 7.84
C PRO A 140 -3.49 17.48 7.64
N ALA A 141 -2.81 17.89 8.71
CA ALA A 141 -1.52 18.57 8.63
C ALA A 141 -0.34 17.61 8.48
N HIS A 142 -0.54 16.29 8.62
CA HIS A 142 0.54 15.33 8.51
C HIS A 142 1.01 15.16 7.05
N PRO A 143 2.34 15.11 6.79
CA PRO A 143 2.87 15.02 5.41
C PRO A 143 2.36 13.86 4.58
N ALA A 144 1.96 12.76 5.20
CA ALA A 144 1.43 11.59 4.52
C ALA A 144 -0.12 11.55 4.44
N HIS A 145 -0.83 12.61 4.88
CA HIS A 145 -2.30 12.65 4.88
C HIS A 145 -2.87 12.38 3.48
N ASP A 146 -2.49 13.18 2.50
CA ASP A 146 -3.01 13.06 1.12
C ASP A 146 -2.67 11.70 0.49
N TYR A 147 -1.51 11.14 0.83
CA TYR A 147 -1.12 9.81 0.38
C TYR A 147 -2.07 8.73 0.91
N PHE A 148 -2.30 8.66 2.22
CA PHE A 148 -3.19 7.65 2.81
C PHE A 148 -4.64 7.86 2.43
N PHE A 149 -5.10 9.11 2.34
CA PHE A 149 -6.44 9.44 1.83
C PHE A 149 -6.65 8.87 0.42
N ALA A 150 -5.71 9.13 -0.50
CA ALA A 150 -5.76 8.61 -1.86
C ALA A 150 -5.67 7.07 -1.90
N ARG A 151 -4.77 6.48 -1.10
CA ARG A 151 -4.59 5.03 -1.00
C ARG A 151 -5.88 4.30 -0.59
N TYR A 152 -6.51 4.71 0.50
CA TYR A 152 -7.75 4.08 0.96
C TYR A 152 -8.91 4.28 -0.03
N ARG A 153 -8.94 5.41 -0.73
CA ARG A 153 -9.90 5.64 -1.82
C ARG A 153 -9.69 4.65 -2.96
N ILE A 154 -8.46 4.51 -3.46
CA ILE A 154 -8.11 3.56 -4.53
C ILE A 154 -8.46 2.13 -4.13
N LEU A 155 -8.13 1.72 -2.90
CA LEU A 155 -8.49 0.38 -2.42
C LEU A 155 -10.00 0.15 -2.48
N ARG A 156 -10.82 1.11 -2.03
CA ARG A 156 -12.28 0.98 -2.12
C ARG A 156 -12.77 0.98 -3.56
N GLU A 157 -12.23 1.82 -4.43
CA GLU A 157 -12.58 1.89 -5.86
C GLU A 157 -12.38 0.55 -6.59
N HIS A 158 -11.44 -0.29 -6.14
CA HIS A 158 -11.19 -1.63 -6.71
C HIS A 158 -11.97 -2.73 -5.98
N LEU A 159 -12.11 -2.63 -4.66
CA LEU A 159 -12.76 -3.66 -3.86
C LEU A 159 -14.29 -3.63 -3.98
N VAL A 160 -14.91 -2.45 -4.05
CA VAL A 160 -16.38 -2.35 -4.13
C VAL A 160 -16.94 -3.06 -5.36
N PRO A 161 -16.46 -2.82 -6.60
CA PRO A 161 -16.91 -3.56 -7.77
C PRO A 161 -16.64 -5.07 -7.66
N THR A 162 -15.51 -5.44 -7.06
CA THR A 162 -15.15 -6.84 -6.85
C THR A 162 -16.15 -7.54 -5.93
N PHE A 163 -16.44 -6.95 -4.77
CA PHE A 163 -17.44 -7.50 -3.87
C PHE A 163 -18.86 -7.44 -4.47
N ALA A 164 -19.20 -6.46 -5.32
CA ALA A 164 -20.48 -6.43 -6.00
C ALA A 164 -20.72 -7.69 -6.86
N VAL A 165 -19.68 -8.15 -7.56
CA VAL A 165 -19.75 -9.39 -8.35
C VAL A 165 -19.73 -10.63 -7.45
N LEU A 166 -18.82 -10.70 -6.47
CA LEU A 166 -18.64 -11.90 -5.64
C LEU A 166 -19.79 -12.14 -4.65
N LEU A 167 -20.55 -11.10 -4.33
CA LEU A 167 -21.72 -11.15 -3.43
C LEU A 167 -23.05 -11.06 -4.18
N GLU A 168 -23.07 -11.27 -5.51
CA GLU A 168 -24.29 -11.20 -6.29
C GLU A 168 -25.38 -12.12 -5.70
N GLY A 169 -26.59 -11.60 -5.58
CA GLY A 169 -27.73 -12.31 -4.95
C GLY A 169 -27.72 -12.37 -3.43
N ARG A 170 -26.74 -11.74 -2.76
CA ARG A 170 -26.65 -11.68 -1.28
C ARG A 170 -26.96 -10.27 -0.79
N PRO A 171 -27.97 -10.09 0.10
CA PRO A 171 -28.36 -8.75 0.55
C PRO A 171 -27.39 -8.15 1.58
N ASN A 172 -26.61 -8.98 2.29
CA ASN A 172 -25.72 -8.54 3.37
C ASN A 172 -24.42 -9.35 3.39
N PRO A 173 -23.27 -8.67 3.63
CA PRO A 173 -23.11 -7.21 3.67
C PRO A 173 -23.25 -6.60 2.27
N THR A 174 -23.49 -5.27 2.18
CA THR A 174 -23.39 -4.57 0.89
C THR A 174 -21.92 -4.58 0.40
N PRO A 175 -21.66 -4.43 -0.91
CA PRO A 175 -20.29 -4.41 -1.44
C PRO A 175 -19.40 -3.35 -0.78
N GLU A 176 -19.93 -2.18 -0.47
CA GLU A 176 -19.22 -1.09 0.22
C GLU A 176 -18.82 -1.49 1.63
N VAL A 177 -19.75 -2.12 2.37
CA VAL A 177 -19.49 -2.59 3.74
C VAL A 177 -18.48 -3.74 3.72
N ALA A 178 -18.60 -4.69 2.79
CA ALA A 178 -17.64 -5.77 2.63
C ALA A 178 -16.22 -5.26 2.34
N ALA A 179 -16.09 -4.25 1.45
CA ALA A 179 -14.81 -3.62 1.15
C ALA A 179 -14.22 -2.92 2.38
N GLN A 180 -15.03 -2.18 3.14
CA GLN A 180 -14.60 -1.53 4.39
C GLN A 180 -14.17 -2.55 5.44
N GLN A 181 -14.95 -3.61 5.66
CA GLN A 181 -14.62 -4.68 6.59
C GLN A 181 -13.32 -5.39 6.22
N PHE A 182 -13.11 -5.67 4.94
CA PHE A 182 -11.90 -6.30 4.45
C PHE A 182 -10.66 -5.45 4.71
N ILE A 183 -10.71 -4.14 4.41
CA ILE A 183 -9.62 -3.20 4.68
C ILE A 183 -9.37 -3.09 6.19
N ALA A 184 -10.42 -2.87 6.98
CA ALA A 184 -10.31 -2.74 8.44
C ALA A 184 -9.75 -4.00 9.11
N LEU A 185 -10.13 -5.19 8.61
CA LEU A 185 -9.58 -6.45 9.07
C LEU A 185 -8.08 -6.53 8.83
N GLN A 186 -7.61 -6.18 7.63
CA GLN A 186 -6.19 -6.21 7.31
C GLN A 186 -5.39 -5.22 8.17
N ASP A 187 -5.87 -4.00 8.32
CA ASP A 187 -5.22 -2.98 9.15
C ASP A 187 -5.13 -3.44 10.62
N GLY A 188 -6.23 -3.95 11.17
CA GLY A 188 -6.27 -4.46 12.55
C GLY A 188 -5.39 -5.70 12.77
N LEU A 189 -5.35 -6.62 11.81
CA LEU A 189 -4.49 -7.81 11.88
C LEU A 189 -3.00 -7.45 11.84
N GLN A 190 -2.60 -6.44 11.07
CA GLN A 190 -1.22 -5.97 11.04
C GLN A 190 -0.78 -5.44 12.41
N VAL A 191 -1.63 -4.68 13.11
CA VAL A 191 -1.35 -4.21 14.47
C VAL A 191 -1.14 -5.38 15.41
N GLN A 192 -2.08 -6.34 15.44
CA GLN A 192 -2.02 -7.50 16.32
C GLN A 192 -0.78 -8.35 16.02
N TRP A 193 -0.50 -8.61 14.75
CA TRP A 193 0.66 -9.38 14.33
C TRP A 193 1.99 -8.71 14.70
N LEU A 194 2.10 -7.38 14.60
CA LEU A 194 3.30 -6.66 15.02
C LEU A 194 3.53 -6.77 16.55
N LEU A 195 2.45 -6.85 17.33
CA LEU A 195 2.53 -7.04 18.78
C LEU A 195 2.90 -8.48 19.15
N GLU A 196 2.36 -9.47 18.43
CA GLU A 196 2.58 -10.89 18.73
C GLU A 196 2.66 -11.75 17.44
N PRO A 197 3.81 -11.71 16.74
CA PRO A 197 3.95 -12.38 15.44
C PRO A 197 3.74 -13.90 15.47
N GLY A 198 4.01 -14.55 16.61
CA GLY A 198 3.84 -16.00 16.77
C GLY A 198 2.39 -16.45 16.99
N ALA A 199 1.51 -15.55 17.43
CA ALA A 199 0.12 -15.87 17.76
C ALA A 199 -0.87 -15.53 16.64
N ILE A 200 -0.53 -14.59 15.75
CA ILE A 200 -1.45 -14.05 14.76
C ILE A 200 -1.14 -14.57 13.36
N ASP A 201 -2.00 -15.43 12.84
CA ASP A 201 -1.99 -15.86 11.44
C ASP A 201 -2.90 -14.92 10.61
N MET A 202 -2.31 -13.86 10.07
CA MET A 202 -3.04 -12.86 9.27
C MET A 202 -3.71 -13.49 8.04
N ARG A 203 -3.04 -14.46 7.37
CA ARG A 203 -3.58 -15.13 6.19
C ARG A 203 -4.81 -15.97 6.57
N ALA A 204 -4.71 -16.78 7.61
CA ALA A 204 -5.82 -17.61 8.07
C ALA A 204 -7.04 -16.77 8.45
N ALA A 205 -6.84 -15.65 9.14
CA ALA A 205 -7.91 -14.75 9.55
C ALA A 205 -8.61 -14.11 8.34
N VAL A 206 -7.85 -13.64 7.34
CA VAL A 206 -8.40 -13.05 6.10
C VAL A 206 -9.16 -14.11 5.29
N VAL A 207 -8.61 -15.30 5.10
CA VAL A 207 -9.30 -16.39 4.38
C VAL A 207 -10.56 -16.84 5.12
N SER A 208 -10.53 -16.91 6.45
CA SER A 208 -11.70 -17.22 7.27
C SER A 208 -12.81 -16.19 7.08
N PHE A 209 -12.48 -14.90 7.09
CA PHE A 209 -13.42 -13.82 6.83
C PHE A 209 -14.05 -13.96 5.43
N LEU A 210 -13.25 -14.16 4.38
CA LEU A 210 -13.76 -14.35 3.02
C LEU A 210 -14.72 -15.54 2.91
N ARG A 211 -14.42 -16.64 3.62
CA ARG A 211 -15.33 -17.81 3.69
C ARG A 211 -16.67 -17.48 4.36
N THR A 212 -16.71 -16.62 5.38
CA THR A 212 -18.01 -16.20 5.96
C THR A 212 -18.87 -15.44 4.95
N LEU A 213 -18.25 -14.78 3.97
CA LEU A 213 -18.90 -14.16 2.84
C LEU A 213 -19.21 -15.17 1.70
N GLY A 214 -18.84 -16.46 1.84
CA GLY A 214 -18.96 -17.50 0.83
C GLY A 214 -18.03 -17.31 -0.36
N ILE A 215 -16.94 -16.58 -0.17
CA ILE A 215 -15.89 -16.40 -1.16
C ILE A 215 -14.79 -17.42 -0.88
N THR A 216 -14.46 -18.23 -1.90
CA THR A 216 -13.37 -19.21 -1.83
C THR A 216 -12.13 -18.63 -2.47
N THR A 217 -10.96 -18.94 -1.92
CA THR A 217 -9.65 -18.61 -2.48
C THR A 217 -9.06 -19.81 -3.19
N SER A 218 -8.24 -19.59 -4.21
CA SER A 218 -7.63 -20.67 -5.02
C SER A 218 -6.60 -21.49 -4.25
N ASP A 219 -6.06 -20.93 -3.15
CA ASP A 219 -5.11 -21.60 -2.26
C ASP A 219 -5.77 -21.78 -0.88
N PRO A 220 -6.45 -22.93 -0.65
CA PRO A 220 -7.14 -23.21 0.60
C PRO A 220 -6.15 -23.27 1.77
N LEU A 221 -6.61 -22.87 2.97
CA LEU A 221 -5.84 -23.07 4.19
C LEU A 221 -5.54 -24.58 4.36
N PRO A 222 -4.34 -24.94 4.82
CA PRO A 222 -4.08 -26.31 5.26
C PRO A 222 -5.09 -26.71 6.34
N PRO A 223 -5.42 -27.99 6.46
CA PRO A 223 -6.29 -28.47 7.51
C PRO A 223 -5.73 -28.10 8.91
N PRO A 224 -6.60 -27.89 9.91
CA PRO A 224 -6.23 -27.35 11.22
C PRO A 224 -5.17 -28.17 11.98
N ASP A 225 -4.98 -29.43 11.63
CA ASP A 225 -4.08 -30.36 12.32
C ASP A 225 -2.62 -30.37 11.81
N GLU A 226 -2.29 -29.61 10.76
CA GLU A 226 -0.94 -29.58 10.18
C GLU A 226 -0.11 -28.33 10.60
N ARG A 227 -0.44 -27.69 11.71
CA ARG A 227 0.40 -26.60 12.22
C ARG A 227 1.61 -27.19 12.94
N PRO A 228 2.84 -26.89 12.52
CA PRO A 228 4.01 -27.25 13.31
C PRO A 228 3.93 -26.52 14.66
N GLY A 229 4.00 -27.32 15.73
CA GLY A 229 4.06 -26.86 17.11
C GLY A 229 5.37 -26.13 17.46
#